data_ba590fb1a7b4c7416d09b8cf04feecfa
#
_entry.id   ba590fb1a7b4c7416d09b8cf04feecfa
#
_cell.length_a   1.000
_cell.length_b   1.000
_cell.length_c   1.000
_cell.angle_alpha   90.00
_cell.angle_beta   90.00
_cell.angle_gamma   90.00
#
_symmetry.space_group_name_H-M   'P 1'
#
loop_
_entity.id
_entity.type
_entity.pdbx_description
1 polymer ?
#
loop_
_entity_poly.entity_id
_entity_poly.type
_entity_poly.pdbx_seq_one_letter_code
_entity_poly.pdbx_strand_id
1 'polypeptide(L)'
;MGNQGHSEANYFQFKAWVQAGIIKNVTKITAFMNGARRWHGMSVYDFLNEQPVPGTLDWDVWLATAQYHNYNKGYVNGEWRSWFDFGNGALGDWGAHIFDTAHEFLNLGLPEEIDAVKLDGYSQFIFPQASTLLFKFPARDGMPPVDLTWYDGVKNLPPLPADFGGAVVDPNIPPPTGGSVGKSLPPGKVIYGEGLTFKGGTHGATLQIIPESKAKEMASKLPPVPKSPSNHYKNFLLACKGEEKCRSSFAVAGPLSQVLVLGVMAQRLNTKLVFDRATKQITNNKLANELLAGAPPRKDWEQYYKL
;
A
#
# COMPACT_ATOMS: atom_id res chain seq x y z
N MET A 1 5.26 -9.94 -8.24
CA MET A 1 4.30 -9.40 -7.25
C MET A 1 2.89 -9.83 -7.61
N GLY A 2 2.07 -10.23 -6.63
CA GLY A 2 0.68 -10.67 -6.84
C GLY A 2 -0.33 -9.51 -7.04
N ASN A 3 0.09 -8.45 -7.69
CA ASN A 3 -0.74 -7.27 -7.93
C ASN A 3 -1.33 -7.29 -9.34
N GLN A 4 -2.54 -7.87 -9.47
CA GLN A 4 -3.20 -8.06 -10.77
C GLN A 4 -3.44 -6.74 -11.50
N GLY A 5 -3.59 -5.62 -10.78
CA GLY A 5 -3.76 -4.29 -11.34
C GLY A 5 -2.73 -3.92 -12.41
N HIS A 6 -1.52 -4.47 -12.33
CA HIS A 6 -0.46 -4.32 -13.34
C HIS A 6 -0.77 -4.98 -14.70
N SER A 7 -1.84 -5.69 -14.82
CA SER A 7 -2.25 -6.33 -16.08
C SER A 7 -3.63 -5.90 -16.56
N GLU A 8 -4.24 -4.92 -15.90
CA GLU A 8 -5.58 -4.45 -16.15
C GLU A 8 -5.62 -3.04 -16.75
N ALA A 9 -6.80 -2.54 -17.07
CA ALA A 9 -6.98 -1.30 -17.81
C ALA A 9 -6.37 -0.07 -17.10
N ASN A 10 -6.40 -0.01 -15.77
CA ASN A 10 -5.81 1.08 -15.00
C ASN A 10 -4.31 1.28 -15.25
N TYR A 11 -3.56 0.18 -15.39
CA TYR A 11 -2.13 0.22 -15.66
C TYR A 11 -1.84 0.89 -17.01
N PHE A 12 -2.53 0.46 -18.05
CA PHE A 12 -2.35 1.00 -19.40
C PHE A 12 -2.88 2.41 -19.52
N GLN A 13 -4.00 2.73 -18.86
CA GLN A 13 -4.54 4.07 -18.82
C GLN A 13 -3.58 5.04 -18.12
N PHE A 14 -3.11 4.72 -16.92
CA PHE A 14 -2.21 5.58 -16.17
C PHE A 14 -0.94 5.86 -16.97
N LYS A 15 -0.33 4.81 -17.51
CA LYS A 15 0.84 4.91 -18.39
C LYS A 15 0.60 5.83 -19.58
N ALA A 16 -0.50 5.60 -20.33
CA ALA A 16 -0.85 6.40 -21.49
C ALA A 16 -1.10 7.87 -21.13
N TRP A 17 -1.76 8.14 -20.00
CA TRP A 17 -2.06 9.49 -19.56
C TRP A 17 -0.82 10.25 -19.07
N VAL A 18 0.12 9.57 -18.43
CA VAL A 18 1.42 10.17 -18.08
C VAL A 18 2.22 10.49 -19.35
N GLN A 19 2.33 9.53 -20.28
CA GLN A 19 3.06 9.72 -21.54
C GLN A 19 2.49 10.83 -22.42
N ALA A 20 1.18 11.03 -22.38
CA ALA A 20 0.49 12.11 -23.11
C ALA A 20 0.47 13.46 -22.37
N GLY A 21 1.07 13.54 -21.18
CA GLY A 21 1.08 14.75 -20.35
C GLY A 21 -0.28 15.13 -19.77
N ILE A 22 -1.24 14.19 -19.73
CA ILE A 22 -2.53 14.39 -19.05
C ILE A 22 -2.33 14.37 -17.53
N ILE A 23 -1.56 13.42 -17.02
CA ILE A 23 -1.10 13.38 -15.62
C ILE A 23 0.31 13.96 -15.60
N LYS A 24 0.46 15.18 -15.11
CA LYS A 24 1.74 15.88 -15.04
C LYS A 24 1.82 16.75 -13.80
N ASN A 25 3.04 17.04 -13.37
CA ASN A 25 3.35 17.94 -12.25
C ASN A 25 2.48 17.63 -11.01
N VAL A 26 2.35 16.32 -10.68
CA VAL A 26 1.64 15.88 -9.49
C VAL A 26 2.41 16.32 -8.26
N THR A 27 1.73 16.99 -7.33
CA THR A 27 2.32 17.48 -6.07
C THR A 27 1.71 16.83 -4.84
N LYS A 28 0.52 16.24 -4.98
CA LYS A 28 -0.20 15.63 -3.85
C LYS A 28 -0.94 14.38 -4.29
N ILE A 29 -0.94 13.38 -3.42
CA ILE A 29 -1.76 12.17 -3.52
C ILE A 29 -2.44 11.93 -2.18
N THR A 30 -3.75 11.73 -2.18
CA THR A 30 -4.51 11.28 -1.02
C THR A 30 -4.93 9.84 -1.27
N ALA A 31 -4.45 8.91 -0.46
CA ALA A 31 -4.74 7.48 -0.58
C ALA A 31 -5.46 6.98 0.67
N PHE A 32 -6.42 6.08 0.53
CA PHE A 32 -7.26 5.71 1.67
C PHE A 32 -7.85 4.30 1.57
N MET A 33 -8.02 3.69 2.74
CA MET A 33 -8.69 2.42 2.95
C MET A 33 -9.51 2.49 4.25
N ASN A 34 -10.72 3.01 4.18
CA ASN A 34 -11.57 3.28 5.34
C ASN A 34 -12.59 2.17 5.63
N GLY A 35 -12.52 1.04 4.94
CA GLY A 35 -13.36 -0.11 5.22
C GLY A 35 -13.04 -0.73 6.59
N ALA A 36 -14.08 -1.20 7.28
CA ALA A 36 -13.88 -1.98 8.50
C ALA A 36 -13.11 -3.26 8.21
N ARG A 37 -12.09 -3.53 9.00
CA ARG A 37 -11.29 -4.75 8.93
C ARG A 37 -11.12 -5.34 10.32
N ARG A 38 -10.99 -6.66 10.38
CA ARG A 38 -10.86 -7.38 11.66
C ARG A 38 -9.58 -7.02 12.45
N TRP A 39 -8.57 -6.53 11.77
CA TRP A 39 -7.34 -6.03 12.41
C TRP A 39 -7.44 -4.59 12.93
N HIS A 40 -8.60 -3.95 12.76
CA HIS A 40 -8.92 -2.71 13.44
C HIS A 40 -9.77 -3.00 14.69
N GLY A 41 -9.55 -2.28 15.78
CA GLY A 41 -10.43 -2.34 16.95
C GLY A 41 -10.00 -3.29 18.06
N MET A 42 -8.87 -3.97 17.93
CA MET A 42 -8.30 -4.68 19.06
C MET A 42 -7.72 -3.69 20.07
N SER A 43 -7.90 -3.97 21.36
CA SER A 43 -7.19 -3.28 22.46
C SER A 43 -6.28 -4.29 23.13
N VAL A 44 -4.98 -4.19 22.89
CA VAL A 44 -4.00 -5.14 23.37
C VAL A 44 -2.80 -4.38 23.93
N TYR A 45 -2.42 -4.73 25.15
CA TYR A 45 -1.32 -4.11 25.87
C TYR A 45 -0.11 -5.02 26.02
N ASP A 46 -0.23 -6.29 25.60
CA ASP A 46 0.82 -7.29 25.60
C ASP A 46 0.48 -8.42 24.62
N PHE A 47 1.42 -9.35 24.40
CA PHE A 47 1.14 -10.55 23.66
C PHE A 47 0.09 -11.43 24.38
N LEU A 48 -0.64 -12.21 23.59
CA LEU A 48 -1.73 -13.03 24.11
C LEU A 48 -1.19 -14.22 24.93
N ASN A 49 -1.94 -14.61 25.93
CA ASN A 49 -1.59 -15.76 26.78
C ASN A 49 -1.46 -17.05 25.96
N GLU A 50 -0.54 -17.91 26.39
CA GLU A 50 -0.31 -19.21 25.77
C GLU A 50 -1.57 -20.07 25.74
N GLN A 51 -1.74 -20.79 24.63
CA GLN A 51 -2.76 -21.83 24.44
C GLN A 51 -2.08 -23.08 23.86
N PRO A 52 -2.68 -24.27 24.06
CA PRO A 52 -2.19 -25.48 23.44
C PRO A 52 -2.17 -25.37 21.90
N VAL A 53 -1.05 -25.75 21.29
CA VAL A 53 -0.94 -25.80 19.83
C VAL A 53 -1.84 -26.91 19.29
N PRO A 54 -2.74 -26.66 18.33
CA PRO A 54 -3.53 -27.71 17.69
C PRO A 54 -2.64 -28.75 17.02
N GLY A 55 -2.99 -30.04 17.14
CA GLY A 55 -2.21 -31.13 16.54
C GLY A 55 -2.09 -31.08 15.00
N THR A 56 -2.88 -30.22 14.34
CA THR A 56 -2.86 -30.00 12.89
C THR A 56 -1.98 -28.82 12.48
N LEU A 57 -1.35 -28.11 13.44
CA LEU A 57 -0.53 -26.93 13.20
C LEU A 57 0.91 -27.18 13.65
N ASP A 58 1.86 -27.04 12.75
CA ASP A 58 3.27 -26.88 13.09
C ASP A 58 3.53 -25.40 13.38
N TRP A 59 3.60 -25.08 14.68
CA TRP A 59 3.72 -23.69 15.14
C TRP A 59 5.11 -23.11 14.85
N ASP A 60 6.16 -23.92 14.90
CA ASP A 60 7.52 -23.45 14.58
C ASP A 60 7.65 -23.09 13.09
N VAL A 61 7.12 -23.93 12.22
CA VAL A 61 7.08 -23.64 10.78
C VAL A 61 6.17 -22.45 10.47
N TRP A 62 5.06 -22.27 11.20
CA TRP A 62 4.20 -21.10 11.01
C TRP A 62 4.90 -19.78 11.38
N LEU A 63 5.63 -19.77 12.50
CA LEU A 63 6.43 -18.62 12.91
C LEU A 63 7.55 -18.31 11.91
N ALA A 64 8.06 -19.32 11.23
CA ALA A 64 9.17 -19.19 10.28
C ALA A 64 10.32 -18.35 10.88
N THR A 65 10.66 -17.25 10.24
CA THR A 65 11.74 -16.34 10.64
C THR A 65 11.35 -15.30 11.69
N ALA A 66 10.06 -15.20 12.07
CA ALA A 66 9.62 -14.33 13.15
C ALA A 66 10.24 -14.76 14.50
N GLN A 67 10.36 -13.83 15.43
CA GLN A 67 10.79 -14.18 16.79
C GLN A 67 9.80 -15.16 17.42
N TYR A 68 10.28 -15.94 18.39
CA TYR A 68 9.43 -16.92 19.05
C TYR A 68 8.31 -16.25 19.85
N HIS A 69 7.11 -16.76 19.67
CA HIS A 69 5.92 -16.45 20.47
C HIS A 69 5.24 -17.75 20.91
N ASN A 70 4.72 -17.77 22.11
CA ASN A 70 3.82 -18.83 22.54
C ASN A 70 2.56 -18.80 21.66
N TYR A 71 2.04 -19.97 21.33
CA TYR A 71 0.86 -20.05 20.47
C TYR A 71 -0.38 -19.44 21.13
N ASN A 72 -1.13 -18.69 20.34
CA ASN A 72 -2.50 -18.29 20.65
C ASN A 72 -3.30 -18.22 19.33
N LYS A 73 -4.55 -18.68 19.37
CA LYS A 73 -5.45 -18.65 18.20
C LYS A 73 -5.69 -17.23 17.64
N GLY A 74 -5.47 -16.18 18.45
CA GLY A 74 -5.55 -14.78 18.03
C GLY A 74 -4.40 -14.33 17.10
N TYR A 75 -3.40 -15.18 16.85
CA TYR A 75 -2.34 -14.91 15.87
C TYR A 75 -2.60 -15.58 14.51
N VAL A 76 -3.58 -16.49 14.41
CA VAL A 76 -3.84 -17.24 13.18
C VAL A 76 -5.16 -16.81 12.52
N ASN A 77 -5.58 -17.50 11.46
CA ASN A 77 -6.84 -17.27 10.74
C ASN A 77 -7.01 -15.83 10.20
N GLY A 78 -5.88 -15.20 9.83
CA GLY A 78 -5.85 -13.86 9.28
C GLY A 78 -5.72 -12.74 10.30
N GLU A 79 -5.86 -13.01 11.60
CA GLU A 79 -5.65 -12.05 12.68
C GLU A 79 -4.17 -11.63 12.80
N TRP A 80 -3.23 -12.45 12.28
CA TRP A 80 -1.81 -12.14 12.17
C TRP A 80 -1.55 -10.77 11.52
N ARG A 81 -2.44 -10.30 10.65
CA ARG A 81 -2.35 -8.98 10.03
C ARG A 81 -2.40 -7.83 11.02
N SER A 82 -2.99 -8.08 12.20
CA SER A 82 -3.09 -7.07 13.26
C SER A 82 -1.78 -6.86 14.03
N TRP A 83 -0.85 -7.80 13.97
CA TRP A 83 0.34 -7.83 14.81
C TRP A 83 1.57 -7.37 14.05
N PHE A 84 2.34 -6.43 14.60
CA PHE A 84 3.56 -5.93 13.97
C PHE A 84 4.61 -7.02 13.70
N ASP A 85 4.65 -8.05 14.53
CA ASP A 85 5.63 -9.14 14.36
C ASP A 85 5.25 -10.15 13.27
N PHE A 86 4.01 -10.13 12.77
CA PHE A 86 3.51 -11.11 11.80
C PHE A 86 2.98 -10.47 10.52
N GLY A 87 2.52 -9.22 10.56
CA GLY A 87 1.86 -8.59 9.43
C GLY A 87 2.24 -7.12 9.24
N ASN A 88 1.65 -6.52 8.21
CA ASN A 88 1.91 -5.13 7.81
C ASN A 88 0.66 -4.23 7.87
N GLY A 89 -0.40 -4.67 8.60
CA GLY A 89 -1.62 -3.89 8.79
C GLY A 89 -2.35 -3.51 7.51
N ALA A 90 -3.19 -2.48 7.61
CA ALA A 90 -3.96 -1.98 6.47
C ALA A 90 -3.06 -1.36 5.39
N LEU A 91 -2.01 -0.64 5.78
CA LEU A 91 -1.08 -0.03 4.84
C LEU A 91 -0.37 -1.08 3.98
N GLY A 92 0.21 -2.12 4.59
CA GLY A 92 0.93 -3.15 3.86
C GLY A 92 0.02 -4.03 3.00
N ASP A 93 -1.18 -4.34 3.49
CA ASP A 93 -2.15 -5.18 2.77
C ASP A 93 -2.80 -4.42 1.58
N TRP A 94 -3.17 -3.16 1.75
CA TRP A 94 -3.92 -2.37 0.76
C TRP A 94 -3.10 -1.31 0.04
N GLY A 95 -2.06 -0.79 0.66
CA GLY A 95 -1.23 0.26 0.05
C GLY A 95 -0.62 -0.19 -1.27
N ALA A 96 -0.21 -1.47 -1.38
CA ALA A 96 0.29 -2.04 -2.62
C ALA A 96 -0.71 -1.96 -3.78
N HIS A 97 -2.02 -2.06 -3.51
CA HIS A 97 -3.06 -1.97 -4.53
C HIS A 97 -3.51 -0.54 -4.84
N ILE A 98 -3.18 0.42 -3.98
CA ILE A 98 -3.63 1.81 -4.10
C ILE A 98 -2.50 2.72 -4.60
N PHE A 99 -1.27 2.57 -4.09
CA PHE A 99 -0.12 3.39 -4.51
C PHE A 99 0.44 2.99 -5.87
N ASP A 100 0.36 1.72 -6.18
CA ASP A 100 0.99 0.96 -7.25
C ASP A 100 1.29 1.74 -8.55
N THR A 101 0.26 2.03 -9.36
CA THR A 101 0.44 2.72 -10.64
C THR A 101 0.95 4.16 -10.50
N ALA A 102 0.56 4.86 -9.42
CA ALA A 102 1.08 6.18 -9.12
C ALA A 102 2.57 6.11 -8.74
N HIS A 103 2.95 5.12 -7.92
CA HIS A 103 4.33 4.93 -7.52
C HIS A 103 5.24 4.64 -8.72
N GLU A 104 4.84 3.73 -9.60
CA GLU A 104 5.61 3.36 -10.79
C GLU A 104 5.69 4.51 -11.80
N PHE A 105 4.55 4.99 -12.31
CA PHE A 105 4.54 5.89 -13.46
C PHE A 105 4.85 7.34 -13.12
N LEU A 106 4.78 7.75 -11.86
CA LEU A 106 5.27 9.03 -11.40
C LEU A 106 6.73 8.95 -10.89
N ASN A 107 7.40 7.80 -11.03
CA ASN A 107 8.77 7.57 -10.56
C ASN A 107 9.00 8.02 -9.12
N LEU A 108 8.05 7.71 -8.20
CA LEU A 108 8.13 8.23 -6.83
C LEU A 108 9.40 7.78 -6.10
N GLY A 109 9.82 6.54 -6.32
CA GLY A 109 10.98 5.97 -5.64
C GLY A 109 10.77 5.84 -4.13
N LEU A 110 11.79 6.17 -3.35
CA LEU A 110 11.71 6.14 -1.88
C LEU A 110 11.47 7.56 -1.32
N PRO A 111 10.65 7.70 -0.28
CA PRO A 111 10.44 8.99 0.38
C PRO A 111 11.68 9.42 1.16
N GLU A 112 11.82 10.71 1.45
CA GLU A 112 12.84 11.26 2.34
C GLU A 112 12.33 11.47 3.77
N GLU A 113 11.01 11.56 3.95
CA GLU A 113 10.36 11.71 5.24
C GLU A 113 9.07 10.88 5.29
N ILE A 114 8.86 10.20 6.40
CA ILE A 114 7.64 9.47 6.70
C ILE A 114 7.16 9.90 8.08
N ASP A 115 5.96 10.46 8.18
CA ASP A 115 5.41 10.98 9.43
C ASP A 115 4.14 10.23 9.84
N ALA A 116 4.13 9.70 11.07
CA ALA A 116 2.94 9.15 11.71
C ALA A 116 2.10 10.29 12.30
N VAL A 117 1.36 11.00 11.43
CA VAL A 117 0.61 12.22 11.79
C VAL A 117 -0.49 11.96 12.82
N LYS A 118 -1.14 10.79 12.73
CA LYS A 118 -2.22 10.40 13.64
C LYS A 118 -2.27 8.89 13.76
N LEU A 119 -2.36 8.39 15.00
CA LEU A 119 -2.53 6.97 15.31
C LEU A 119 -3.58 6.82 16.42
N ASP A 120 -4.80 6.47 16.05
CA ASP A 120 -5.86 6.19 17.02
C ASP A 120 -5.73 4.77 17.57
N GLY A 121 -5.70 4.61 18.89
CA GLY A 121 -5.51 3.31 19.53
C GLY A 121 -4.11 2.74 19.33
N TYR A 122 -3.09 3.60 19.41
CA TYR A 122 -1.68 3.17 19.31
C TYR A 122 -1.33 2.09 20.34
N SER A 123 -0.61 1.09 19.87
CA SER A 123 -0.02 0.00 20.64
C SER A 123 1.38 -0.32 20.09
N GLN A 124 2.24 -0.92 20.93
CA GLN A 124 3.55 -1.43 20.47
C GLN A 124 3.44 -2.82 19.81
N PHE A 125 2.30 -3.48 19.93
CA PHE A 125 2.09 -4.87 19.52
C PHE A 125 1.24 -4.97 18.26
N ILE A 126 0.19 -4.15 18.16
CA ILE A 126 -0.80 -4.23 17.08
C ILE A 126 -0.93 -2.90 16.35
N PHE A 127 -1.38 -3.00 15.10
CA PHE A 127 -1.68 -1.83 14.28
C PHE A 127 -2.80 -0.97 14.86
N PRO A 128 -2.71 0.36 14.73
CA PRO A 128 -3.73 1.29 15.22
C PRO A 128 -5.12 1.01 14.61
N GLN A 129 -6.16 1.43 15.28
CA GLN A 129 -7.54 1.38 14.78
C GLN A 129 -7.75 2.30 13.59
N ALA A 130 -6.98 3.39 13.54
CA ALA A 130 -6.94 4.32 12.43
C ALA A 130 -5.58 5.00 12.36
N SER A 131 -5.07 5.23 11.17
CA SER A 131 -3.81 5.95 10.97
C SER A 131 -3.88 6.97 9.84
N THR A 132 -3.14 8.07 10.03
CA THR A 132 -2.79 9.02 8.98
C THR A 132 -1.29 9.10 8.90
N LEU A 133 -0.74 8.76 7.72
CA LEU A 133 0.69 8.79 7.46
C LEU A 133 0.97 9.72 6.30
N LEU A 134 1.99 10.56 6.43
CA LEU A 134 2.48 11.43 5.37
C LEU A 134 3.83 10.90 4.87
N PHE A 135 3.94 10.67 3.57
CA PHE A 135 5.17 10.35 2.86
C PHE A 135 5.56 11.52 1.99
N LYS A 136 6.78 12.04 2.16
CA LYS A 136 7.32 13.10 1.32
C LYS A 136 8.32 12.53 0.33
N PHE A 137 7.99 12.62 -0.93
CA PHE A 137 8.87 12.23 -2.03
C PHE A 137 9.53 13.48 -2.62
N PRO A 138 10.87 13.48 -2.78
CA PRO A 138 11.57 14.65 -3.33
C PRO A 138 11.26 14.88 -4.81
N ALA A 139 11.68 16.03 -5.30
CA ALA A 139 11.69 16.32 -6.74
C ALA A 139 12.56 15.28 -7.48
N ARG A 140 12.15 14.89 -8.70
CA ARG A 140 12.82 13.88 -9.50
C ARG A 140 12.53 14.06 -10.99
N ASP A 141 13.52 13.81 -11.82
CA ASP A 141 13.40 13.80 -13.30
C ASP A 141 12.60 14.98 -13.88
N GLY A 142 12.81 16.19 -13.33
CA GLY A 142 12.07 17.40 -13.71
C GLY A 142 10.63 17.48 -13.17
N MET A 143 10.17 16.50 -12.39
CA MET A 143 8.87 16.50 -11.71
C MET A 143 8.97 17.09 -10.30
N PRO A 144 7.94 17.82 -9.82
CA PRO A 144 7.92 18.42 -8.49
C PRO A 144 7.92 17.36 -7.37
N PRO A 145 8.23 17.76 -6.12
CA PRO A 145 8.06 16.89 -4.97
C PRO A 145 6.59 16.49 -4.80
N VAL A 146 6.34 15.32 -4.17
CA VAL A 146 4.99 14.80 -3.93
C VAL A 146 4.79 14.50 -2.47
N ASP A 147 3.72 15.04 -1.90
CA ASP A 147 3.17 14.63 -0.62
C ASP A 147 2.10 13.55 -0.83
N LEU A 148 2.37 12.32 -0.39
CA LEU A 148 1.39 11.24 -0.39
C LEU A 148 0.91 11.03 1.04
N THR A 149 -0.40 11.25 1.27
CA THR A 149 -1.01 11.00 2.58
C THR A 149 -1.91 9.78 2.53
N TRP A 150 -1.65 8.84 3.40
CA TRP A 150 -2.44 7.63 3.64
C TRP A 150 -3.42 7.82 4.77
N TYR A 151 -4.64 7.33 4.59
CA TYR A 151 -5.69 7.30 5.62
C TYR A 151 -6.29 5.91 5.71
N ASP A 152 -6.31 5.34 6.90
CA ASP A 152 -7.05 4.11 7.18
C ASP A 152 -7.92 4.23 8.44
N GLY A 153 -8.84 3.26 8.62
CA GLY A 153 -9.78 3.23 9.72
C GLY A 153 -11.13 3.89 9.41
N VAL A 154 -12.20 3.31 9.93
CA VAL A 154 -13.60 3.64 9.57
C VAL A 154 -13.97 5.11 9.77
N LYS A 155 -13.44 5.75 10.82
CA LYS A 155 -13.75 7.14 11.17
C LYS A 155 -12.71 8.15 10.74
N ASN A 156 -11.61 7.69 10.14
CA ASN A 156 -10.49 8.53 9.73
C ASN A 156 -10.58 8.87 8.24
N LEU A 157 -11.66 9.53 7.84
CA LEU A 157 -11.90 9.87 6.45
C LEU A 157 -10.89 10.91 5.95
N PRO A 158 -10.37 10.76 4.71
CA PRO A 158 -9.50 11.75 4.09
C PRO A 158 -10.27 13.04 3.73
N PRO A 159 -9.59 14.18 3.66
CA PRO A 159 -10.17 15.37 3.03
C PRO A 159 -10.30 15.12 1.52
N LEU A 160 -11.53 15.03 1.03
CA LEU A 160 -11.84 14.80 -0.38
C LEU A 160 -12.25 16.12 -1.05
N PRO A 161 -12.00 16.28 -2.38
CA PRO A 161 -12.54 17.38 -3.15
C PRO A 161 -14.07 17.40 -3.12
N ALA A 162 -14.69 18.59 -3.14
CA ALA A 162 -16.15 18.74 -3.14
C ALA A 162 -16.81 17.95 -4.27
N ASP A 163 -16.14 17.87 -5.42
CA ASP A 163 -16.61 17.18 -6.63
C ASP A 163 -16.19 15.70 -6.71
N PHE A 164 -15.72 15.13 -5.60
CA PHE A 164 -15.33 13.72 -5.58
C PHE A 164 -16.51 12.81 -5.96
N GLY A 165 -17.75 13.24 -5.64
CA GLY A 165 -19.00 12.55 -6.01
C GLY A 165 -19.28 11.32 -5.15
N GLY A 166 -20.56 10.97 -5.06
CA GLY A 166 -21.00 9.70 -4.47
C GLY A 166 -20.48 8.51 -5.29
N ALA A 167 -20.48 7.34 -4.68
CA ALA A 167 -19.97 6.10 -5.24
C ALA A 167 -20.41 5.88 -6.70
N VAL A 168 -19.51 6.11 -7.64
CA VAL A 168 -19.64 5.49 -8.97
C VAL A 168 -19.18 4.05 -8.76
N VAL A 169 -20.11 3.13 -8.79
CA VAL A 169 -19.81 1.70 -8.85
C VAL A 169 -19.19 1.47 -10.22
N ASP A 170 -17.87 1.26 -10.27
CA ASP A 170 -17.23 0.77 -11.49
C ASP A 170 -17.71 -0.66 -11.70
N PRO A 171 -18.42 -0.97 -12.80
CA PRO A 171 -18.94 -2.31 -13.07
C PRO A 171 -17.84 -3.36 -13.23
N ASN A 172 -16.57 -2.95 -13.35
CA ASN A 172 -15.42 -3.85 -13.49
C ASN A 172 -14.73 -4.13 -12.13
N ILE A 173 -15.17 -3.53 -11.02
CA ILE A 173 -14.66 -3.84 -9.69
C ILE A 173 -15.49 -5.00 -9.13
N PRO A 174 -14.88 -6.16 -8.86
CA PRO A 174 -15.62 -7.22 -8.15
C PRO A 174 -16.12 -6.69 -6.80
N PRO A 175 -17.34 -7.03 -6.40
CA PRO A 175 -17.85 -6.62 -5.10
C PRO A 175 -16.92 -7.08 -3.99
N PRO A 176 -16.70 -6.26 -2.94
CA PRO A 176 -15.82 -6.63 -1.84
C PRO A 176 -16.28 -7.96 -1.23
N THR A 177 -15.40 -8.95 -1.27
CA THR A 177 -15.61 -10.24 -0.60
C THR A 177 -15.58 -10.02 0.90
N GLY A 178 -16.70 -10.04 1.56
CA GLY A 178 -16.86 -9.87 3.00
C GLY A 178 -17.77 -8.70 3.32
N GLY A 179 -19.07 -8.94 3.26
CA GLY A 179 -20.08 -7.91 3.41
C GLY A 179 -20.12 -7.26 4.79
N SER A 180 -20.15 -5.96 4.79
CA SER A 180 -21.16 -5.19 5.52
C SER A 180 -21.43 -3.95 4.69
N VAL A 181 -22.65 -3.80 4.26
CA VAL A 181 -23.15 -2.62 3.55
C VAL A 181 -23.35 -1.49 4.56
N GLY A 182 -22.25 -0.98 5.09
CA GLY A 182 -22.21 0.32 5.74
C GLY A 182 -21.76 1.35 4.70
N LYS A 183 -22.23 2.59 4.79
CA LYS A 183 -21.79 3.73 3.96
C LYS A 183 -20.29 4.04 4.17
N SER A 184 -19.40 3.11 3.87
CA SER A 184 -17.95 3.31 3.94
C SER A 184 -17.45 3.83 2.61
N LEU A 185 -16.49 4.77 2.66
CA LEU A 185 -15.78 5.23 1.48
C LEU A 185 -15.04 4.03 0.85
N PRO A 186 -15.29 3.69 -0.44
CA PRO A 186 -14.55 2.63 -1.11
C PRO A 186 -13.06 2.94 -1.11
N PRO A 187 -12.16 1.94 -0.97
CA PRO A 187 -10.72 2.16 -1.02
C PRO A 187 -10.30 2.82 -2.33
N GLY A 188 -9.38 3.78 -2.25
CA GLY A 188 -8.95 4.49 -3.44
C GLY A 188 -7.95 5.61 -3.20
N LYS A 189 -7.83 6.47 -4.19
CA LYS A 189 -6.91 7.60 -4.18
C LYS A 189 -7.46 8.81 -4.93
N VAL A 190 -6.96 9.98 -4.57
CA VAL A 190 -7.08 11.23 -5.34
C VAL A 190 -5.68 11.72 -5.70
N ILE A 191 -5.46 12.04 -6.96
CA ILE A 191 -4.19 12.53 -7.48
C ILE A 191 -4.40 13.98 -7.94
N TYR A 192 -3.59 14.90 -7.44
CA TYR A 192 -3.66 16.32 -7.76
C TYR A 192 -2.49 16.68 -8.67
N GLY A 193 -2.79 16.84 -9.95
CA GLY A 193 -1.85 17.26 -10.98
C GLY A 193 -2.06 18.72 -11.40
N GLU A 194 -1.26 19.18 -12.36
CA GLU A 194 -1.39 20.51 -12.92
C GLU A 194 -2.69 20.67 -13.71
N GLY A 195 -3.61 21.47 -13.19
CA GLY A 195 -4.88 21.79 -13.83
C GLY A 195 -5.93 20.67 -13.85
N LEU A 196 -5.58 19.46 -13.39
CA LEU A 196 -6.48 18.30 -13.35
C LEU A 196 -6.37 17.55 -12.03
N THR A 197 -7.52 17.07 -11.57
CA THR A 197 -7.62 16.18 -10.42
C THR A 197 -8.22 14.85 -10.85
N PHE A 198 -7.66 13.76 -10.35
CA PHE A 198 -8.06 12.41 -10.72
C PHE A 198 -8.51 11.64 -9.48
N LYS A 199 -9.63 10.93 -9.58
CA LYS A 199 -10.00 9.92 -8.60
C LYS A 199 -9.80 8.53 -9.18
N GLY A 200 -9.33 7.59 -8.36
CA GLY A 200 -9.13 6.20 -8.73
C GLY A 200 -9.49 5.28 -7.59
N GLY A 201 -9.91 4.10 -7.91
CA GLY A 201 -10.12 3.03 -6.95
C GLY A 201 -8.82 2.26 -6.67
N THR A 202 -9.00 0.99 -6.37
CA THR A 202 -7.95 0.02 -6.08
C THR A 202 -7.91 -1.09 -7.13
N HIS A 203 -6.94 -1.98 -7.08
CA HIS A 203 -6.74 -3.09 -8.01
C HIS A 203 -6.69 -2.60 -9.47
N GLY A 204 -7.62 -3.01 -10.31
CA GLY A 204 -7.67 -2.67 -11.74
C GLY A 204 -8.50 -1.42 -12.08
N ALA A 205 -9.04 -0.71 -11.09
CA ALA A 205 -9.91 0.44 -11.31
C ALA A 205 -9.19 1.61 -12.01
N THR A 206 -9.78 2.06 -13.12
CA THR A 206 -9.27 3.19 -13.90
C THR A 206 -9.45 4.53 -13.19
N LEU A 207 -8.67 5.52 -13.61
CA LEU A 207 -8.81 6.89 -13.13
C LEU A 207 -9.97 7.61 -13.82
N GLN A 208 -10.61 8.51 -13.10
CA GLN A 208 -11.60 9.45 -13.59
C GLN A 208 -11.14 10.87 -13.31
N ILE A 209 -11.28 11.77 -14.28
CA ILE A 209 -11.05 13.20 -14.08
C ILE A 209 -12.25 13.77 -13.32
N ILE A 210 -11.99 14.59 -12.33
CA ILE A 210 -13.01 15.32 -11.56
C ILE A 210 -12.73 16.82 -11.58
N PRO A 211 -13.78 17.66 -11.58
CA PRO A 211 -15.21 17.36 -11.69
C PRO A 211 -15.63 16.81 -13.08
N GLU A 212 -16.86 16.33 -13.21
CA GLU A 212 -17.39 15.77 -14.46
C GLU A 212 -17.34 16.79 -15.63
N SER A 213 -17.54 18.07 -15.34
CA SER A 213 -17.41 19.15 -16.33
C SER A 213 -16.00 19.15 -16.96
N LYS A 214 -14.97 18.95 -16.14
CA LYS A 214 -13.59 18.88 -16.60
C LYS A 214 -13.30 17.59 -17.37
N ALA A 215 -13.89 16.48 -16.94
CA ALA A 215 -13.83 15.23 -17.69
C ALA A 215 -14.42 15.35 -19.11
N LYS A 216 -15.56 16.02 -19.25
CA LYS A 216 -16.19 16.30 -20.56
C LYS A 216 -15.30 17.19 -21.44
N GLU A 217 -14.71 18.25 -20.89
CA GLU A 217 -13.77 19.11 -21.61
C GLU A 217 -12.57 18.33 -22.15
N MET A 218 -12.07 17.40 -21.38
CA MET A 218 -10.89 16.62 -21.71
C MET A 218 -11.16 15.42 -22.62
N ALA A 219 -12.40 15.01 -22.78
CA ALA A 219 -12.76 13.74 -23.43
C ALA A 219 -12.12 13.55 -24.83
N SER A 220 -12.11 14.61 -25.66
CA SER A 220 -11.51 14.56 -27.00
C SER A 220 -9.98 14.64 -27.02
N LYS A 221 -9.35 14.96 -25.87
CA LYS A 221 -7.89 15.11 -25.73
C LYS A 221 -7.25 13.88 -25.09
N LEU A 222 -8.06 12.94 -24.57
CA LEU A 222 -7.54 11.74 -23.93
C LEU A 222 -6.99 10.77 -24.97
N PRO A 223 -5.80 10.19 -24.75
CA PRO A 223 -5.26 9.18 -25.64
C PRO A 223 -6.06 7.87 -25.52
N PRO A 224 -6.07 7.05 -26.58
CA PRO A 224 -6.63 5.72 -26.48
C PRO A 224 -5.88 4.88 -25.45
N VAL A 225 -6.61 4.09 -24.68
CA VAL A 225 -6.02 3.19 -23.70
C VAL A 225 -5.70 1.86 -24.37
N PRO A 226 -4.42 1.45 -24.43
CA PRO A 226 -4.06 0.16 -25.01
C PRO A 226 -4.69 -1.00 -24.24
N LYS A 227 -5.06 -2.05 -24.95
CA LYS A 227 -5.50 -3.31 -24.32
C LYS A 227 -4.30 -4.06 -23.77
N SER A 228 -4.50 -4.75 -22.64
CA SER A 228 -3.49 -5.66 -22.11
C SER A 228 -3.21 -6.79 -23.10
N PRO A 229 -1.94 -7.06 -23.48
CA PRO A 229 -1.60 -8.16 -24.38
C PRO A 229 -1.83 -9.55 -23.74
N SER A 230 -1.75 -9.61 -22.41
CA SER A 230 -1.96 -10.83 -21.63
C SER A 230 -2.54 -10.51 -20.26
N ASN A 231 -3.33 -11.41 -19.68
CA ASN A 231 -3.72 -11.28 -18.27
C ASN A 231 -2.53 -11.50 -17.34
N HIS A 232 -2.72 -11.25 -16.05
CA HIS A 232 -1.66 -11.28 -15.06
C HIS A 232 -0.92 -12.62 -14.98
N TYR A 233 -1.62 -13.73 -14.97
CA TYR A 233 -1.06 -15.08 -14.90
C TYR A 233 -0.31 -15.43 -16.19
N LYS A 234 -0.91 -15.12 -17.34
CA LYS A 234 -0.28 -15.33 -18.64
C LYS A 234 0.98 -14.50 -18.80
N ASN A 235 1.00 -13.24 -18.33
CA ASN A 235 2.19 -12.40 -18.35
C ASN A 235 3.34 -13.03 -17.56
N PHE A 236 3.06 -13.59 -16.39
CA PHE A 236 4.09 -14.30 -15.60
C PHE A 236 4.69 -15.48 -16.40
N LEU A 237 3.83 -16.33 -16.98
CA LEU A 237 4.30 -17.48 -17.74
C LEU A 237 5.07 -17.07 -19.00
N LEU A 238 4.61 -16.06 -19.73
CA LEU A 238 5.31 -15.54 -20.92
C LEU A 238 6.63 -14.86 -20.55
N ALA A 239 6.69 -14.18 -19.40
CA ALA A 239 7.93 -13.61 -18.89
C ALA A 239 8.95 -14.68 -18.50
N CYS A 240 8.53 -15.79 -17.89
CA CYS A 240 9.41 -16.94 -17.62
C CYS A 240 10.00 -17.55 -18.90
N LYS A 241 9.28 -17.48 -20.02
CA LYS A 241 9.75 -17.95 -21.34
C LYS A 241 10.57 -16.91 -22.11
N GLY A 242 10.66 -15.67 -21.62
CA GLY A 242 11.31 -14.56 -22.30
C GLY A 242 10.48 -13.96 -23.46
N GLU A 243 9.20 -14.31 -23.57
CA GLU A 243 8.29 -13.84 -24.61
C GLU A 243 7.60 -12.49 -24.30
N GLU A 244 7.47 -12.14 -23.02
CA GLU A 244 7.03 -10.82 -22.54
C GLU A 244 7.90 -10.32 -21.40
N LYS A 245 7.90 -9.00 -21.17
CA LYS A 245 8.44 -8.44 -19.93
C LYS A 245 7.46 -8.62 -18.77
N CYS A 246 7.96 -9.04 -17.60
CA CYS A 246 7.14 -9.10 -16.40
C CYS A 246 6.71 -7.70 -15.97
N ARG A 247 5.41 -7.42 -15.97
CA ARG A 247 4.87 -6.12 -15.55
C ARG A 247 4.97 -5.90 -14.04
N SER A 248 4.87 -6.96 -13.25
CA SER A 248 4.98 -6.92 -11.78
C SER A 248 6.33 -7.46 -11.30
N SER A 249 7.42 -7.00 -11.89
CA SER A 249 8.78 -7.43 -11.57
C SER A 249 9.23 -6.97 -10.17
N PHE A 250 10.33 -7.53 -9.66
CA PHE A 250 10.95 -7.05 -8.42
C PHE A 250 11.44 -5.60 -8.51
N ALA A 251 11.80 -5.13 -9.70
CA ALA A 251 12.18 -3.73 -9.92
C ALA A 251 11.02 -2.75 -9.65
N VAL A 252 9.77 -3.20 -9.84
CA VAL A 252 8.56 -2.45 -9.47
C VAL A 252 8.17 -2.72 -8.02
N ALA A 253 8.10 -4.00 -7.65
CA ALA A 253 7.61 -4.43 -6.34
C ALA A 253 8.54 -4.04 -5.18
N GLY A 254 9.85 -4.09 -5.38
CA GLY A 254 10.84 -3.83 -4.33
C GLY A 254 10.72 -2.41 -3.76
N PRO A 255 10.87 -1.35 -4.58
CA PRO A 255 10.73 0.02 -4.09
C PRO A 255 9.36 0.31 -3.47
N LEU A 256 8.26 -0.18 -4.06
CA LEU A 256 6.93 -0.01 -3.49
C LEU A 256 6.82 -0.68 -2.11
N SER A 257 7.32 -1.91 -1.97
CA SER A 257 7.33 -2.61 -0.69
C SER A 257 8.15 -1.87 0.37
N GLN A 258 9.30 -1.31 -0.01
CA GLN A 258 10.12 -0.49 0.90
C GLN A 258 9.36 0.75 1.40
N VAL A 259 8.61 1.45 0.53
CA VAL A 259 7.77 2.57 0.96
C VAL A 259 6.76 2.14 2.02
N LEU A 260 6.07 1.02 1.79
CA LEU A 260 5.07 0.51 2.72
C LEU A 260 5.69 0.11 4.06
N VAL A 261 6.83 -0.58 4.05
CA VAL A 261 7.55 -0.99 5.27
C VAL A 261 8.04 0.22 6.06
N LEU A 262 8.55 1.27 5.41
CA LEU A 262 8.90 2.52 6.08
C LEU A 262 7.70 3.17 6.76
N GLY A 263 6.52 3.12 6.15
CA GLY A 263 5.28 3.57 6.77
C GLY A 263 4.88 2.72 7.99
N VAL A 264 5.00 1.39 7.89
CA VAL A 264 4.77 0.46 9.01
C VAL A 264 5.73 0.76 10.18
N MET A 265 6.99 1.05 9.89
CA MET A 265 7.97 1.43 10.91
C MET A 265 7.58 2.74 11.62
N ALA A 266 7.14 3.75 10.87
CA ALA A 266 6.66 5.00 11.45
C ALA A 266 5.43 4.78 12.35
N GLN A 267 4.51 3.89 11.96
CA GLN A 267 3.38 3.48 12.80
C GLN A 267 3.83 2.78 14.08
N ARG A 268 4.73 1.78 13.96
CA ARG A 268 5.23 1.01 15.12
C ARG A 268 5.97 1.88 16.13
N LEU A 269 6.73 2.85 15.65
CA LEU A 269 7.53 3.76 16.50
C LEU A 269 6.75 5.01 16.92
N ASN A 270 5.57 5.24 16.37
CA ASN A 270 4.75 6.44 16.58
C ASN A 270 5.59 7.72 16.45
N THR A 271 6.29 7.86 15.34
CA THR A 271 7.24 8.96 15.14
C THR A 271 7.44 9.29 13.66
N LYS A 272 7.98 10.49 13.44
CA LYS A 272 8.51 10.89 12.15
C LYS A 272 9.87 10.21 11.92
N LEU A 273 10.06 9.67 10.72
CA LEU A 273 11.32 9.10 10.25
C LEU A 273 11.88 9.96 9.12
N VAL A 274 13.17 10.27 9.20
CA VAL A 274 13.94 10.93 8.13
C VAL A 274 14.85 9.90 7.49
N PHE A 275 14.59 9.59 6.22
CA PHE A 275 15.27 8.52 5.50
C PHE A 275 16.26 9.06 4.48
N ASP A 276 17.54 8.75 4.67
CA ASP A 276 18.57 9.01 3.67
C ASP A 276 18.51 7.94 2.56
N ARG A 277 18.11 8.38 1.38
CA ARG A 277 17.91 7.54 0.21
C ARG A 277 19.22 6.98 -0.36
N ALA A 278 20.34 7.66 -0.15
CA ALA A 278 21.66 7.24 -0.63
C ALA A 278 22.24 6.14 0.25
N THR A 279 22.24 6.36 1.57
CA THR A 279 22.78 5.41 2.54
C THR A 279 21.78 4.33 2.95
N LYS A 280 20.50 4.51 2.63
CA LYS A 280 19.38 3.65 3.09
C LYS A 280 19.27 3.59 4.62
N GLN A 281 19.54 4.69 5.29
CA GLN A 281 19.51 4.79 6.75
C GLN A 281 18.43 5.77 7.23
N ILE A 282 17.87 5.51 8.39
CA ILE A 282 17.07 6.49 9.13
C ILE A 282 18.02 7.36 9.95
N THR A 283 18.05 8.66 9.68
CA THR A 283 19.06 9.57 10.28
C THR A 283 18.68 10.11 11.65
N ASN A 284 17.38 10.09 11.99
CA ASN A 284 16.85 10.68 13.22
C ASN A 284 16.38 9.66 14.26
N ASN A 285 16.51 8.34 14.01
CA ASN A 285 16.06 7.32 14.94
C ASN A 285 16.90 6.04 14.84
N LYS A 286 17.68 5.74 15.89
CA LYS A 286 18.56 4.57 15.92
C LYS A 286 17.79 3.25 15.94
N LEU A 287 16.69 3.16 16.73
CA LEU A 287 15.86 1.96 16.80
C LEU A 287 15.21 1.64 15.45
N ALA A 288 14.87 2.67 14.66
CA ALA A 288 14.36 2.46 13.31
C ALA A 288 15.40 1.78 12.40
N ASN A 289 16.68 2.08 12.53
CA ASN A 289 17.74 1.39 11.78
C ASN A 289 17.90 -0.08 12.21
N GLU A 290 17.70 -0.38 13.49
CA GLU A 290 17.68 -1.77 13.98
C GLU A 290 16.51 -2.54 13.36
N LEU A 291 15.33 -1.91 13.24
CA LEU A 291 14.17 -2.48 12.56
C LEU A 291 14.38 -2.64 11.05
N LEU A 292 15.12 -1.73 10.39
CA LEU A 292 15.48 -1.87 8.97
C LEU A 292 16.34 -3.11 8.71
N ALA A 293 17.29 -3.38 9.59
CA ALA A 293 18.14 -4.56 9.52
C ALA A 293 17.34 -5.85 9.84
N GLY A 294 16.28 -5.71 10.62
CA GLY A 294 15.51 -6.83 11.16
C GLY A 294 16.19 -7.52 12.34
N ALA A 295 15.41 -8.28 13.09
CA ALA A 295 15.96 -9.14 14.14
C ALA A 295 16.79 -10.29 13.51
N PRO A 296 17.83 -10.78 14.20
CA PRO A 296 18.53 -11.98 13.75
C PRO A 296 17.54 -13.17 13.70
N PRO A 297 17.77 -14.14 12.80
CA PRO A 297 16.92 -15.31 12.72
C PRO A 297 16.92 -16.07 14.04
N ARG A 298 15.82 -16.75 14.33
CA ARG A 298 15.72 -17.64 15.50
C ARG A 298 16.71 -18.79 15.38
N LYS A 299 17.10 -19.36 16.53
CA LYS A 299 17.89 -20.59 16.58
C LYS A 299 17.26 -21.66 15.67
N ASP A 300 18.09 -22.38 14.94
CA ASP A 300 17.74 -23.43 13.96
C ASP A 300 17.15 -22.91 12.63
N TRP A 301 16.89 -21.58 12.53
CA TRP A 301 16.43 -20.93 11.29
C TRP A 301 17.53 -20.12 10.59
N GLU A 302 18.74 -20.00 11.15
CA GLU A 302 19.86 -19.21 10.62
C GLU A 302 20.29 -19.66 9.21
N GLN A 303 20.15 -20.96 8.93
CA GLN A 303 20.52 -21.52 7.64
C GLN A 303 19.72 -20.93 6.46
N TYR A 304 18.49 -20.48 6.71
CA TYR A 304 17.61 -19.89 5.69
C TYR A 304 17.89 -18.41 5.42
N TYR A 305 18.79 -17.78 6.18
CA TYR A 305 19.24 -16.40 6.00
C TYR A 305 20.59 -16.26 5.31
N LYS A 306 21.24 -17.37 4.98
CA LYS A 306 22.49 -17.38 4.21
C LYS A 306 22.11 -17.23 2.73
N LEU A 307 22.05 -15.99 2.24
CA LEU A 307 21.91 -15.67 0.82
C LEU A 307 23.28 -15.59 0.17
#